data_e3ca0ccd013d735e0fe40f037a30924d
#
_entry.id   e3ca0ccd013d735e0fe40f037a30924d
#
_cell.length_a   1.000
_cell.length_b   1.000
_cell.length_c   1.000
_cell.angle_alpha   90.00
_cell.angle_beta   90.00
_cell.angle_gamma   90.00
#
_symmetry.space_group_name_H-M   'P 1'
#
loop_
_entity.id
_entity.type
_entity.pdbx_description
1 polymer ?
#
loop_
_entity_poly.entity_id
_entity_poly.type
_entity_poly.pdbx_seq_one_letter_code
_entity_poly.pdbx_strand_id
1 'polypeptide(L)'
;LFFIIFYCNKIEDLPNSLVQYPEIGKIIPHVQINTLNKEIVDEPKISSKMIITKDSMILYDGNIGIEYRGSSSQLFDKKSYGFETWDEENEDMDYPLLGFPEEEDWIFYGPYSDKTLIRNKLIYDLSNQIGRYASRTKFCELTINNQYMGVYVFMEKLKRDKNRIAIKKLENNDLDSINISGGYIIKIDKSDDENGEQVYNDFNAFISNYKPNYATYQSIWFNYEYTYNLF
;
A
#
# COMPACT_ATOMS: atom_id res chain seq x y z
N LEU A 1 -3.90 -29.63 24.65
CA LEU A 1 -3.42 -28.23 24.62
C LEU A 1 -1.91 -28.28 24.74
N PHE A 2 -1.16 -28.18 23.62
CA PHE A 2 0.30 -28.10 23.65
C PHE A 2 0.68 -26.62 23.72
N PHE A 3 1.25 -26.20 24.85
CA PHE A 3 1.93 -24.92 24.96
C PHE A 3 3.36 -25.11 24.44
N ILE A 4 3.66 -24.52 23.28
CA ILE A 4 5.04 -24.34 22.85
C ILE A 4 5.55 -23.07 23.54
N ILE A 5 6.30 -23.24 24.60
CA ILE A 5 7.04 -22.15 25.24
C ILE A 5 8.30 -21.94 24.42
N PHE A 6 8.35 -20.87 23.62
CA PHE A 6 9.62 -20.39 23.03
C PHE A 6 10.44 -19.76 24.15
N TYR A 7 11.45 -20.46 24.58
CA TYR A 7 12.52 -19.88 25.41
C TYR A 7 13.32 -18.95 24.45
N CYS A 8 13.16 -17.65 24.60
CA CYS A 8 14.03 -16.68 23.95
C CYS A 8 15.34 -16.62 24.75
N ASN A 9 16.24 -17.55 24.49
CA ASN A 9 17.62 -17.39 24.93
C ASN A 9 18.19 -16.19 24.17
N LYS A 10 18.93 -15.32 24.89
CA LYS A 10 19.62 -14.21 24.26
C LYS A 10 20.49 -14.75 23.13
N ILE A 11 20.29 -14.19 21.92
CA ILE A 11 21.05 -14.53 20.71
C ILE A 11 22.58 -14.30 20.88
N GLU A 12 22.96 -13.59 21.94
CA GLU A 12 24.36 -13.24 22.26
C GLU A 12 25.27 -14.46 22.59
N ASP A 13 24.67 -15.63 22.92
CA ASP A 13 25.44 -16.82 23.37
C ASP A 13 25.67 -17.86 22.27
N LEU A 14 25.21 -17.64 21.03
CA LEU A 14 25.48 -18.55 19.92
C LEU A 14 26.76 -18.13 19.20
N PRO A 15 27.75 -19.05 19.02
CA PRO A 15 28.93 -18.73 18.25
C PRO A 15 28.54 -18.31 16.84
N ASN A 16 29.02 -17.15 16.37
CA ASN A 16 28.74 -16.57 15.05
C ASN A 16 28.93 -17.55 13.87
N SER A 17 29.64 -18.64 14.06
CA SER A 17 29.86 -19.68 13.05
C SER A 17 28.68 -20.63 12.82
N LEU A 18 27.62 -20.58 13.65
CA LEU A 18 26.44 -21.46 13.53
C LEU A 18 25.19 -20.76 12.97
N VAL A 19 25.22 -19.45 12.83
CA VAL A 19 24.11 -18.70 12.25
C VAL A 19 24.42 -18.42 10.80
N GLN A 20 23.99 -19.30 9.92
CA GLN A 20 24.04 -19.06 8.49
C GLN A 20 22.77 -18.32 8.08
N TYR A 21 22.88 -17.01 7.87
CA TYR A 21 21.77 -16.23 7.32
C TYR A 21 21.58 -16.58 5.84
N PRO A 22 20.31 -16.74 5.37
CA PRO A 22 20.08 -16.95 3.96
C PRO A 22 20.55 -15.73 3.16
N GLU A 23 21.04 -15.98 1.96
CA GLU A 23 21.39 -14.90 1.03
C GLU A 23 20.14 -14.10 0.64
N ILE A 24 20.30 -12.79 0.46
CA ILE A 24 19.24 -11.90 0.02
C ILE A 24 18.64 -12.40 -1.30
N GLY A 25 17.30 -12.41 -1.40
CA GLY A 25 16.58 -12.82 -2.61
C GLY A 25 16.40 -14.33 -2.78
N LYS A 26 16.91 -15.18 -1.88
CA LYS A 26 16.69 -16.65 -1.97
C LYS A 26 15.35 -17.10 -1.42
N ILE A 27 14.93 -16.59 -0.28
CA ILE A 27 13.67 -17.00 0.35
C ILE A 27 12.51 -16.17 -0.16
N ILE A 28 12.67 -14.87 -0.18
CA ILE A 28 11.69 -13.90 -0.67
C ILE A 28 12.32 -13.05 -1.78
N PRO A 29 11.54 -12.46 -2.69
CA PRO A 29 12.08 -11.60 -3.74
C PRO A 29 12.90 -10.44 -3.17
N HIS A 30 13.98 -10.11 -3.85
CA HIS A 30 14.78 -8.92 -3.57
C HIS A 30 14.46 -7.82 -4.59
N VAL A 31 14.08 -6.66 -4.09
CA VAL A 31 13.79 -5.46 -4.86
C VAL A 31 14.95 -4.49 -4.70
N GLN A 32 15.53 -4.08 -5.79
CA GLN A 32 16.60 -3.09 -5.84
C GLN A 32 16.10 -1.86 -6.59
N ILE A 33 16.17 -0.69 -5.94
CA ILE A 33 15.76 0.59 -6.51
C ILE A 33 16.97 1.51 -6.58
N ASN A 34 17.17 2.11 -7.74
CA ASN A 34 18.15 3.16 -7.96
C ASN A 34 17.44 4.45 -8.34
N THR A 35 17.51 5.45 -7.48
CA THR A 35 16.83 6.73 -7.66
C THR A 35 17.58 7.69 -8.60
N LEU A 36 18.68 7.25 -9.22
CA LEU A 36 19.49 8.06 -10.11
C LEU A 36 19.99 9.35 -9.44
N ASN A 37 20.37 9.26 -8.17
CA ASN A 37 20.78 10.35 -7.29
C ASN A 37 19.68 11.39 -6.97
N LYS A 38 18.42 11.09 -7.23
CA LYS A 38 17.31 11.93 -6.79
C LYS A 38 16.91 11.57 -5.36
N GLU A 39 16.46 12.54 -4.59
CA GLU A 39 15.85 12.31 -3.28
C GLU A 39 14.38 11.87 -3.46
N ILE A 40 13.97 10.83 -2.74
CA ILE A 40 12.55 10.45 -2.70
C ILE A 40 11.82 11.49 -1.86
N VAL A 41 10.71 12.00 -2.39
CA VAL A 41 9.85 13.01 -1.76
C VAL A 41 8.43 12.47 -1.59
N ASP A 42 7.56 13.22 -0.92
CA ASP A 42 6.14 12.86 -0.77
C ASP A 42 5.39 12.97 -2.10
N GLU A 43 5.55 14.09 -2.79
CA GLU A 43 5.01 14.37 -4.12
C GLU A 43 5.90 15.37 -4.85
N PRO A 44 6.04 15.28 -6.17
CA PRO A 44 5.58 14.21 -7.08
C PRO A 44 6.50 12.98 -7.03
N LYS A 45 6.03 11.85 -7.59
CA LYS A 45 6.87 10.66 -7.81
C LYS A 45 8.12 10.99 -8.61
N ILE A 46 9.25 10.44 -8.19
CA ILE A 46 10.51 10.58 -8.90
C ILE A 46 10.80 9.37 -9.78
N SER A 47 11.29 9.62 -11.00
CA SER A 47 11.73 8.56 -11.91
C SER A 47 12.94 7.83 -11.32
N SER A 48 12.85 6.50 -11.29
CA SER A 48 13.84 5.59 -10.73
C SER A 48 13.91 4.30 -11.55
N LYS A 49 14.95 3.51 -11.35
CA LYS A 49 15.06 2.15 -11.91
C LYS A 49 14.78 1.14 -10.82
N MET A 50 14.06 0.07 -11.16
CA MET A 50 13.79 -1.04 -10.25
C MET A 50 14.15 -2.37 -10.89
N ILE A 51 14.82 -3.23 -10.13
CA ILE A 51 15.06 -4.63 -10.50
C ILE A 51 14.48 -5.51 -9.39
N ILE A 52 13.71 -6.51 -9.76
CA ILE A 52 13.21 -7.53 -8.84
C ILE A 52 13.85 -8.86 -9.22
N THR A 53 14.50 -9.50 -8.25
CA THR A 53 15.13 -10.82 -8.43
C THR A 53 14.62 -11.83 -7.43
N LYS A 54 14.64 -13.12 -7.79
CA LYS A 54 14.46 -14.23 -6.88
C LYS A 54 15.23 -15.45 -7.43
N ASP A 55 15.96 -16.15 -6.56
CA ASP A 55 16.76 -17.31 -6.96
C ASP A 55 17.66 -17.02 -8.17
N SER A 56 18.27 -15.84 -8.21
CA SER A 56 19.09 -15.31 -9.30
C SER A 56 18.36 -15.08 -10.63
N MET A 57 17.05 -15.25 -10.68
CA MET A 57 16.23 -14.90 -11.84
C MET A 57 15.74 -13.46 -11.73
N ILE A 58 15.80 -12.72 -12.83
CA ILE A 58 15.21 -11.39 -12.93
C ILE A 58 13.71 -11.59 -13.21
N LEU A 59 12.87 -11.06 -12.31
CA LEU A 59 11.41 -11.07 -12.43
C LEU A 59 10.87 -9.75 -12.99
N TYR A 60 11.60 -8.67 -12.82
CA TYR A 60 11.30 -7.34 -13.37
C TYR A 60 12.59 -6.54 -13.51
N ASP A 61 12.71 -5.77 -14.57
CA ASP A 61 13.75 -4.76 -14.79
C ASP A 61 13.13 -3.62 -15.60
N GLY A 62 12.93 -2.46 -15.00
CA GLY A 62 12.24 -1.36 -15.66
C GLY A 62 12.24 -0.05 -14.88
N ASN A 63 11.55 0.93 -15.45
CA ASN A 63 11.35 2.24 -14.83
C ASN A 63 10.19 2.20 -13.85
N ILE A 64 10.28 3.04 -12.85
CA ILE A 64 9.23 3.31 -11.87
C ILE A 64 9.18 4.79 -11.51
N GLY A 65 7.99 5.27 -11.17
CA GLY A 65 7.83 6.48 -10.37
C GLY A 65 7.69 6.10 -8.90
N ILE A 66 8.48 6.66 -7.99
CA ILE A 66 8.45 6.35 -6.56
C ILE A 66 8.31 7.60 -5.70
N GLU A 67 7.55 7.49 -4.62
CA GLU A 67 7.32 8.57 -3.64
C GLU A 67 7.28 8.02 -2.22
N TYR A 68 7.43 8.87 -1.21
CA TYR A 68 7.04 8.49 0.15
C TYR A 68 5.53 8.33 0.25
N ARG A 69 5.11 7.39 1.08
CA ARG A 69 3.69 7.12 1.31
C ARG A 69 3.33 7.23 2.79
N GLY A 70 2.17 7.83 3.04
CA GLY A 70 1.61 8.00 4.36
C GLY A 70 1.69 9.45 4.83
N SER A 71 1.18 9.73 5.99
CA SER A 71 1.24 11.04 6.64
C SER A 71 2.13 10.93 7.88
N SER A 72 1.57 10.67 9.05
CA SER A 72 2.34 10.50 10.30
C SER A 72 3.36 9.34 10.24
N SER A 73 3.13 8.33 9.42
CA SER A 73 4.08 7.22 9.22
C SER A 73 5.36 7.65 8.49
N GLN A 74 5.38 8.81 7.86
CA GLN A 74 6.59 9.39 7.29
C GLN A 74 7.58 9.87 8.37
N LEU A 75 7.16 9.97 9.61
CA LEU A 75 8.05 10.25 10.75
C LEU A 75 8.85 9.03 11.22
N PHE A 76 8.48 7.82 10.78
CA PHE A 76 9.19 6.61 11.13
C PHE A 76 10.50 6.47 10.35
N ASP A 77 11.53 5.87 10.95
CA ASP A 77 12.80 5.61 10.26
C ASP A 77 12.59 4.67 9.06
N LYS A 78 11.75 3.65 9.24
CA LYS A 78 11.35 2.75 8.15
C LYS A 78 10.16 3.33 7.39
N LYS A 79 10.44 3.99 6.28
CA LYS A 79 9.43 4.63 5.42
C LYS A 79 8.59 3.58 4.68
N SER A 80 7.38 3.95 4.30
CA SER A 80 6.60 3.25 3.27
C SER A 80 6.66 4.04 1.97
N TYR A 81 6.53 3.33 0.84
CA TYR A 81 6.64 3.94 -0.49
C TYR A 81 5.42 3.59 -1.32
N GLY A 82 4.91 4.56 -2.07
CA GLY A 82 4.05 4.36 -3.23
C GLY A 82 4.90 4.32 -4.49
N PHE A 83 4.57 3.47 -5.44
CA PHE A 83 5.25 3.50 -6.72
C PHE A 83 4.35 3.04 -7.85
N GLU A 84 4.69 3.45 -9.05
CA GLU A 84 4.06 3.06 -10.29
C GLU A 84 5.09 2.45 -11.22
N THR A 85 4.69 1.43 -11.99
CA THR A 85 5.49 0.95 -13.11
C THR A 85 5.33 1.90 -14.29
N TRP A 86 6.46 2.30 -14.89
CA TRP A 86 6.52 3.27 -15.98
C TRP A 86 7.21 2.67 -17.21
N ASP A 87 6.83 3.17 -18.38
CA ASP A 87 7.50 2.88 -19.63
C ASP A 87 8.79 3.72 -19.82
N GLU A 88 9.36 3.73 -21.03
CA GLU A 88 10.58 4.49 -21.34
C GLU A 88 10.35 6.00 -21.37
N GLU A 89 9.12 6.44 -21.62
CA GLU A 89 8.69 7.83 -21.65
C GLU A 89 8.30 8.35 -20.26
N ASN A 90 8.32 7.52 -19.23
CA ASN A 90 7.83 7.73 -17.86
C ASN A 90 6.31 7.92 -17.77
N GLU A 91 5.57 7.29 -18.68
CA GLU A 91 4.12 7.17 -18.58
C GLU A 91 3.74 5.87 -17.85
N ASP A 92 2.56 5.86 -17.25
CA ASP A 92 2.05 4.72 -16.49
C ASP A 92 1.95 3.46 -17.36
N MET A 93 2.45 2.34 -16.85
CA MET A 93 2.47 1.08 -17.57
C MET A 93 1.95 -0.06 -16.68
N ASP A 94 0.84 -0.67 -17.07
CA ASP A 94 0.36 -1.89 -16.44
C ASP A 94 1.38 -3.02 -16.58
N TYR A 95 1.81 -3.61 -15.46
CA TYR A 95 2.74 -4.73 -15.46
C TYR A 95 2.43 -5.72 -14.33
N PRO A 96 2.41 -7.06 -14.60
CA PRO A 96 2.17 -8.06 -13.56
C PRO A 96 3.41 -8.24 -12.69
N LEU A 97 3.42 -7.68 -11.50
CA LEU A 97 4.53 -7.82 -10.56
C LEU A 97 4.32 -8.98 -9.58
N LEU A 98 5.35 -9.78 -9.41
CA LEU A 98 5.40 -10.87 -8.42
C LEU A 98 4.21 -11.85 -8.50
N GLY A 99 3.62 -12.03 -9.69
CA GLY A 99 2.47 -12.90 -9.94
C GLY A 99 1.14 -12.33 -9.46
N PHE A 100 1.05 -11.04 -9.22
CA PHE A 100 -0.22 -10.32 -9.12
C PHE A 100 -0.69 -9.92 -10.53
N PRO A 101 -1.99 -9.70 -10.73
CA PRO A 101 -2.50 -9.19 -12.00
C PRO A 101 -1.82 -7.87 -12.39
N GLU A 102 -1.75 -7.63 -13.69
CA GLU A 102 -1.21 -6.39 -14.26
C GLU A 102 -1.91 -5.16 -13.71
N GLU A 103 -1.13 -4.15 -13.40
CA GLU A 103 -1.56 -2.83 -12.94
C GLU A 103 -0.30 -1.95 -12.74
N GLU A 104 -0.47 -0.62 -12.72
CA GLU A 104 0.67 0.29 -12.53
C GLU A 104 0.95 0.61 -11.06
N ASP A 105 -0.07 0.70 -10.20
CA ASP A 105 0.01 1.22 -8.83
C ASP A 105 0.32 0.16 -7.76
N TRP A 106 1.40 0.36 -7.02
CA TRP A 106 1.91 -0.58 -6.03
C TRP A 106 2.40 0.12 -4.75
N ILE A 107 2.60 -0.65 -3.68
CA ILE A 107 3.06 -0.15 -2.39
C ILE A 107 4.15 -1.06 -1.83
N PHE A 108 5.22 -0.45 -1.29
CA PHE A 108 6.10 -1.09 -0.31
C PHE A 108 5.72 -0.59 1.08
N TYR A 109 5.02 -1.41 1.83
CA TYR A 109 4.68 -1.09 3.21
C TYR A 109 5.83 -1.45 4.14
N GLY A 110 6.34 -0.46 4.88
CA GLY A 110 7.37 -0.62 5.89
C GLY A 110 6.75 -0.86 7.27
N PRO A 111 6.72 -2.10 7.79
CA PRO A 111 6.07 -2.42 9.07
C PRO A 111 6.93 -1.99 10.27
N TYR A 112 7.09 -0.69 10.50
CA TYR A 112 7.97 -0.14 11.53
C TYR A 112 7.51 -0.46 12.95
N SER A 113 6.24 -0.24 13.26
CA SER A 113 5.67 -0.46 14.59
C SER A 113 5.36 -1.92 14.88
N ASP A 114 5.22 -2.75 13.85
CA ASP A 114 4.99 -4.19 13.98
C ASP A 114 6.31 -4.96 14.01
N LYS A 115 6.79 -5.27 15.19
CA LYS A 115 8.06 -6.01 15.36
C LYS A 115 8.01 -7.46 14.86
N THR A 116 6.81 -7.99 14.61
CA THR A 116 6.63 -9.31 13.99
C THR A 116 6.68 -9.27 12.48
N LEU A 117 6.52 -8.10 11.87
CA LEU A 117 6.45 -7.82 10.44
C LEU A 117 5.28 -8.48 9.68
N ILE A 118 4.43 -9.28 10.36
CA ILE A 118 3.44 -10.15 9.72
C ILE A 118 2.00 -9.68 9.83
N ARG A 119 1.68 -8.71 10.70
CA ARG A 119 0.27 -8.39 11.03
C ARG A 119 -0.53 -7.96 9.81
N ASN A 120 -0.01 -7.04 8.99
CA ASN A 120 -0.70 -6.59 7.78
C ASN A 120 -0.90 -7.73 6.78
N LYS A 121 0.18 -8.48 6.51
CA LYS A 121 0.09 -9.63 5.61
C LYS A 121 -0.92 -10.65 6.09
N LEU A 122 -0.87 -11.02 7.36
CA LEU A 122 -1.75 -12.01 7.96
C LEU A 122 -3.23 -11.62 7.82
N ILE A 123 -3.59 -10.37 8.20
CA ILE A 123 -4.99 -9.95 8.15
C ILE A 123 -5.51 -9.82 6.71
N TYR A 124 -4.68 -9.38 5.76
CA TYR A 124 -5.06 -9.30 4.36
C TYR A 124 -5.22 -10.69 3.73
N ASP A 125 -4.31 -11.62 4.01
CA ASP A 125 -4.42 -13.01 3.56
C ASP A 125 -5.68 -13.68 4.13
N LEU A 126 -5.97 -13.51 5.43
CA LEU A 126 -7.17 -14.03 6.06
C LEU A 126 -8.45 -13.44 5.44
N SER A 127 -8.49 -12.13 5.18
CA SER A 127 -9.61 -11.48 4.54
C SER A 127 -9.90 -12.09 3.17
N ASN A 128 -8.87 -12.26 2.34
CA ASN A 128 -9.00 -12.89 1.03
C ASN A 128 -9.45 -14.35 1.13
N GLN A 129 -8.93 -15.13 2.12
CA GLN A 129 -9.31 -16.53 2.32
C GLN A 129 -10.79 -16.70 2.70
N ILE A 130 -11.37 -15.76 3.43
CA ILE A 130 -12.80 -15.79 3.77
C ILE A 130 -13.70 -15.15 2.69
N GLY A 131 -13.13 -14.86 1.51
CA GLY A 131 -13.86 -14.29 0.38
C GLY A 131 -14.17 -12.79 0.49
N ARG A 132 -13.42 -12.06 1.32
CA ARG A 132 -13.49 -10.59 1.42
C ARG A 132 -12.25 -10.01 0.78
N TYR A 133 -12.45 -9.19 -0.25
CA TYR A 133 -11.33 -8.54 -0.92
C TYR A 133 -10.48 -7.73 0.07
N ALA A 134 -9.19 -7.95 0.01
CA ALA A 134 -8.16 -7.10 0.58
C ALA A 134 -6.97 -7.08 -0.39
N SER A 135 -6.16 -6.03 -0.37
CA SER A 135 -4.96 -5.95 -1.20
C SER A 135 -4.12 -7.21 -1.06
N ARG A 136 -3.74 -7.83 -2.18
CA ARG A 136 -2.84 -8.96 -2.18
C ARG A 136 -1.46 -8.53 -1.70
N THR A 137 -0.80 -9.38 -0.96
CA THR A 137 0.46 -9.03 -0.28
C THR A 137 1.52 -10.12 -0.46
N LYS A 138 2.79 -9.71 -0.62
CA LYS A 138 3.97 -10.58 -0.58
C LYS A 138 5.07 -9.92 0.23
N PHE A 139 5.87 -10.71 0.93
CA PHE A 139 7.10 -10.20 1.51
C PHE A 139 8.15 -10.02 0.42
N CYS A 140 8.96 -8.98 0.56
CA CYS A 140 10.16 -8.76 -0.21
C CYS A 140 11.26 -8.15 0.65
N GLU A 141 12.50 -8.29 0.23
CA GLU A 141 13.63 -7.51 0.73
C GLU A 141 13.80 -6.28 -0.14
N LEU A 142 14.06 -5.13 0.47
CA LEU A 142 14.20 -3.87 -0.25
C LEU A 142 15.61 -3.30 -0.07
N THR A 143 16.21 -2.88 -1.17
CA THR A 143 17.47 -2.11 -1.22
C THR A 143 17.22 -0.85 -2.04
N ILE A 144 17.58 0.31 -1.50
CA ILE A 144 17.49 1.60 -2.20
C ILE A 144 18.88 2.21 -2.25
N ASN A 145 19.36 2.55 -3.44
CA ASN A 145 20.70 3.14 -3.65
C ASN A 145 21.81 2.36 -2.94
N ASN A 146 21.80 1.04 -3.06
CA ASN A 146 22.70 0.10 -2.40
C ASN A 146 22.59 0.05 -0.86
N GLN A 147 21.64 0.75 -0.26
CA GLN A 147 21.35 0.64 1.17
C GLN A 147 20.26 -0.40 1.40
N TYR A 148 20.55 -1.44 2.18
CA TYR A 148 19.58 -2.46 2.56
C TYR A 148 18.57 -1.89 3.57
N MET A 149 17.30 -1.89 3.21
CA MET A 149 16.19 -1.34 4.01
C MET A 149 15.46 -2.41 4.83
N GLY A 150 15.79 -3.69 4.62
CA GLY A 150 15.17 -4.82 5.31
C GLY A 150 13.92 -5.36 4.62
N VAL A 151 13.12 -6.11 5.37
CA VAL A 151 11.90 -6.76 4.86
C VAL A 151 10.74 -5.76 4.78
N TYR A 152 10.07 -5.76 3.64
CA TYR A 152 8.86 -4.99 3.35
C TYR A 152 7.70 -5.90 2.97
N VAL A 153 6.50 -5.36 3.04
CA VAL A 153 5.33 -5.98 2.44
C VAL A 153 5.05 -5.27 1.11
N PHE A 154 5.33 -5.95 0.00
CA PHE A 154 4.87 -5.55 -1.32
C PHE A 154 3.37 -5.80 -1.40
N MET A 155 2.60 -4.82 -1.84
CA MET A 155 1.15 -4.92 -1.87
C MET A 155 0.51 -4.04 -2.94
N GLU A 156 -0.71 -4.41 -3.31
CA GLU A 156 -1.54 -3.63 -4.22
C GLU A 156 -2.01 -2.33 -3.56
N LYS A 157 -1.98 -1.23 -4.30
CA LYS A 157 -2.70 -0.02 -3.93
C LYS A 157 -4.20 -0.26 -4.06
N LEU A 158 -4.95 0.11 -3.05
CA LEU A 158 -6.40 -0.02 -3.06
C LEU A 158 -7.00 0.99 -4.05
N LYS A 159 -7.62 0.51 -5.10
CA LYS A 159 -8.29 1.34 -6.12
C LYS A 159 -9.38 0.56 -6.84
N ARG A 160 -10.21 1.29 -7.58
CA ARG A 160 -11.15 0.68 -8.51
C ARG A 160 -10.40 0.17 -9.73
N ASP A 161 -10.42 -1.12 -9.92
CA ASP A 161 -9.86 -1.81 -11.08
C ASP A 161 -10.51 -3.18 -11.25
N LYS A 162 -10.51 -3.73 -12.48
CA LYS A 162 -11.09 -5.05 -12.83
C LYS A 162 -10.52 -6.20 -12.01
N ASN A 163 -9.25 -6.10 -11.64
CA ASN A 163 -8.50 -7.12 -10.89
C ASN A 163 -8.41 -6.83 -9.38
N ARG A 164 -8.85 -5.64 -8.94
CA ARG A 164 -8.83 -5.19 -7.53
C ARG A 164 -10.25 -5.01 -7.02
N ILE A 165 -10.77 -3.79 -6.97
CA ILE A 165 -12.18 -3.56 -6.62
C ILE A 165 -12.95 -3.35 -7.91
N ALA A 166 -13.59 -4.41 -8.41
CA ALA A 166 -14.26 -4.42 -9.69
C ALA A 166 -15.68 -3.83 -9.56
N ILE A 167 -15.76 -2.52 -9.35
CA ILE A 167 -17.01 -1.77 -9.36
C ILE A 167 -17.06 -0.81 -10.54
N LYS A 168 -18.28 -0.48 -11.00
CA LYS A 168 -18.47 0.50 -12.07
C LYS A 168 -17.94 1.87 -11.62
N LYS A 169 -17.29 2.59 -12.53
CA LYS A 169 -17.00 4.01 -12.32
C LYS A 169 -18.32 4.78 -12.34
N LEU A 170 -18.54 5.62 -11.35
CA LEU A 170 -19.67 6.53 -11.32
C LEU A 170 -19.23 7.86 -11.94
N GLU A 171 -19.98 8.34 -12.90
CA GLU A 171 -19.74 9.61 -13.58
C GLU A 171 -20.72 10.67 -13.09
N ASN A 172 -20.37 11.95 -13.18
CA ASN A 172 -21.18 13.06 -12.69
C ASN A 172 -22.57 13.16 -13.36
N ASN A 173 -22.75 12.56 -14.53
CA ASN A 173 -24.01 12.51 -15.28
C ASN A 173 -24.77 11.21 -15.13
N ASP A 174 -24.31 10.28 -14.30
CA ASP A 174 -25.03 9.06 -13.96
C ASP A 174 -26.14 9.39 -12.94
N LEU A 175 -27.36 9.69 -13.43
CA LEU A 175 -28.49 10.10 -12.59
C LEU A 175 -29.59 9.06 -12.50
N ASP A 176 -29.55 8.03 -13.32
CA ASP A 176 -30.58 6.97 -13.33
C ASP A 176 -30.31 5.88 -12.29
N SER A 177 -31.37 5.23 -11.84
CA SER A 177 -31.29 4.23 -10.76
C SER A 177 -30.41 3.01 -11.11
N ILE A 178 -30.23 2.70 -12.38
CA ILE A 178 -29.43 1.56 -12.83
C ILE A 178 -27.96 1.93 -12.68
N ASN A 179 -27.57 3.12 -13.10
CA ASN A 179 -26.19 3.58 -13.08
C ASN A 179 -25.71 3.93 -11.67
N ILE A 180 -26.59 4.46 -10.81
CA ILE A 180 -26.25 4.77 -9.41
C ILE A 180 -26.46 3.59 -8.46
N SER A 181 -27.08 2.48 -8.88
CA SER A 181 -27.17 1.26 -8.09
C SER A 181 -25.93 0.39 -8.32
N GLY A 182 -25.13 0.18 -7.28
CA GLY A 182 -23.94 -0.65 -7.46
C GLY A 182 -23.02 -0.65 -6.23
N GLY A 183 -21.79 -1.13 -6.42
CA GLY A 183 -20.77 -1.09 -5.39
C GLY A 183 -20.14 0.30 -5.27
N TYR A 184 -19.83 0.71 -4.05
CA TYR A 184 -19.20 1.99 -3.76
C TYR A 184 -17.91 1.79 -2.98
N ILE A 185 -16.91 2.63 -3.25
CA ILE A 185 -15.74 2.83 -2.38
C ILE A 185 -15.98 4.12 -1.61
N ILE A 186 -16.08 4.00 -0.29
CA ILE A 186 -16.20 5.15 0.60
C ILE A 186 -14.85 5.34 1.28
N LYS A 187 -14.25 6.51 1.08
CA LYS A 187 -13.02 6.90 1.77
C LYS A 187 -13.37 7.94 2.84
N ILE A 188 -13.02 7.65 4.09
CA ILE A 188 -13.06 8.61 5.20
C ILE A 188 -11.60 8.89 5.56
N ASP A 189 -11.15 10.10 5.33
CA ASP A 189 -9.76 10.50 5.49
C ASP A 189 -9.67 11.93 6.00
N LYS A 190 -8.49 12.35 6.44
CA LYS A 190 -8.23 13.77 6.71
C LYS A 190 -8.28 14.54 5.39
N SER A 191 -8.70 15.79 5.45
CA SER A 191 -8.55 16.70 4.34
C SER A 191 -7.15 17.34 4.41
N ASP A 192 -6.42 17.28 3.33
CA ASP A 192 -5.10 17.89 3.18
C ASP A 192 -5.15 19.18 2.35
N ASP A 193 -6.35 19.57 1.86
CA ASP A 193 -6.56 20.71 0.98
C ASP A 193 -7.08 21.96 1.74
N GLU A 194 -7.03 23.11 1.06
CA GLU A 194 -7.55 24.39 1.56
C GLU A 194 -9.08 24.37 1.78
N ASN A 195 -9.78 23.37 1.22
CA ASN A 195 -11.23 23.22 1.30
C ASN A 195 -11.68 22.26 2.42
N GLY A 196 -10.75 21.74 3.22
CA GLY A 196 -11.04 20.71 4.22
C GLY A 196 -12.13 21.09 5.21
N GLU A 197 -12.21 22.35 5.61
CA GLU A 197 -13.27 22.84 6.50
C GLU A 197 -14.64 22.77 5.83
N GLN A 198 -14.73 23.12 4.55
CA GLN A 198 -15.99 23.05 3.79
C GLN A 198 -16.45 21.60 3.64
N VAL A 199 -15.57 20.70 3.27
CA VAL A 199 -15.86 19.26 3.15
C VAL A 199 -16.35 18.67 4.47
N TYR A 200 -15.71 19.05 5.58
CA TYR A 200 -16.14 18.66 6.92
C TYR A 200 -17.53 19.18 7.25
N ASN A 201 -17.82 20.43 6.92
CA ASN A 201 -19.14 21.03 7.15
C ASN A 201 -20.22 20.37 6.29
N ASP A 202 -19.94 20.08 5.04
CA ASP A 202 -20.86 19.38 4.13
C ASP A 202 -21.17 17.96 4.62
N PHE A 203 -20.16 17.25 5.10
CA PHE A 203 -20.34 15.92 5.70
C PHE A 203 -21.19 15.98 6.98
N ASN A 204 -20.94 16.95 7.87
CA ASN A 204 -21.76 17.13 9.07
C ASN A 204 -23.20 17.50 8.73
N ALA A 205 -23.42 18.34 7.72
CA ALA A 205 -24.76 18.67 7.25
C ALA A 205 -25.48 17.44 6.70
N PHE A 206 -24.78 16.60 5.92
CA PHE A 206 -25.30 15.33 5.43
C PHE A 206 -25.69 14.38 6.58
N ILE A 207 -24.78 14.16 7.54
CA ILE A 207 -25.03 13.31 8.71
C ILE A 207 -26.21 13.84 9.54
N SER A 208 -26.28 15.13 9.77
CA SER A 208 -27.36 15.76 10.56
C SER A 208 -28.73 15.62 9.91
N ASN A 209 -28.79 15.70 8.57
CA ASN A 209 -30.03 15.56 7.82
C ASN A 209 -30.56 14.12 7.77
N TYR A 210 -29.68 13.14 7.65
CA TYR A 210 -30.07 11.74 7.45
C TYR A 210 -29.97 10.89 8.72
N LYS A 211 -29.12 11.26 9.69
CA LYS A 211 -28.91 10.54 10.95
C LYS A 211 -28.56 11.50 12.09
N PRO A 212 -29.52 12.27 12.62
CA PRO A 212 -29.26 13.33 13.59
C PRO A 212 -28.56 12.89 14.88
N ASN A 213 -28.57 11.59 15.20
CA ASN A 213 -27.89 11.06 16.40
C ASN A 213 -26.43 10.71 16.21
N TYR A 214 -25.85 10.90 15.02
CA TYR A 214 -24.42 10.66 14.74
C TYR A 214 -23.53 11.89 14.92
N ALA A 215 -24.00 12.95 15.57
CA ALA A 215 -23.22 14.17 15.83
C ALA A 215 -21.91 13.95 16.64
N THR A 216 -21.67 12.75 17.15
CA THR A 216 -20.43 12.39 17.86
C THR A 216 -19.26 12.02 16.96
N TYR A 217 -19.44 11.95 15.65
CA TYR A 217 -18.35 11.70 14.68
C TYR A 217 -17.60 12.96 14.26
N GLN A 218 -17.40 13.89 15.16
CA GLN A 218 -16.71 15.19 14.93
C GLN A 218 -15.23 15.04 14.52
N SER A 219 -14.67 13.84 14.57
CA SER A 219 -13.28 13.58 14.18
C SER A 219 -13.13 12.83 12.85
N ILE A 220 -14.23 12.62 12.13
CA ILE A 220 -14.19 11.92 10.83
C ILE A 220 -14.04 12.96 9.73
N TRP A 221 -12.88 12.94 9.08
CA TRP A 221 -12.60 13.78 7.92
C TRP A 221 -13.03 13.05 6.66
N PHE A 222 -13.70 13.76 5.77
CA PHE A 222 -14.25 13.22 4.55
C PHE A 222 -13.50 13.82 3.35
N ASN A 223 -12.95 12.98 2.48
CA ASN A 223 -12.32 13.44 1.28
C ASN A 223 -13.34 13.61 0.16
N TYR A 224 -13.52 14.83 -0.33
CA TYR A 224 -14.55 15.21 -1.28
C TYR A 224 -14.40 14.50 -2.65
N GLU A 225 -13.21 14.21 -3.10
CA GLU A 225 -12.99 13.53 -4.38
C GLU A 225 -13.68 12.15 -4.46
N TYR A 226 -13.89 11.51 -3.30
CA TYR A 226 -14.56 10.22 -3.21
C TYR A 226 -16.06 10.29 -2.93
N THR A 227 -16.60 11.47 -2.59
CA THR A 227 -18.05 11.64 -2.38
C THR A 227 -18.85 11.55 -3.67
N TYR A 228 -18.25 11.89 -4.80
CA TYR A 228 -18.88 11.71 -6.12
C TYR A 228 -19.20 10.26 -6.47
N ASN A 229 -18.62 9.31 -5.76
CA ASN A 229 -18.90 7.89 -5.91
C ASN A 229 -19.91 7.35 -4.90
N LEU A 230 -20.53 8.23 -4.10
CA LEU A 230 -21.51 7.85 -3.07
C LEU A 230 -22.96 7.96 -3.54
N PHE A 231 -23.22 8.62 -4.66
CA PHE A 231 -24.57 8.88 -5.16
C PHE A 231 -24.74 8.45 -6.61
#